data_ac994ef09d1cc64eed7f1241dd0386b3
#
_entry.id   ac994ef09d1cc64eed7f1241dd0386b3
#
_cell.length_a   1.000
_cell.length_b   1.000
_cell.length_c   1.000
_cell.angle_alpha   90.00
_cell.angle_beta   90.00
_cell.angle_gamma   90.00
#
_symmetry.space_group_name_H-M   'P 1'
#
loop_
_entity.id
_entity.type
_entity.pdbx_description
1 polymer ?
#
loop_
_entity_poly.entity_id
_entity_poly.type
_entity_poly.pdbx_seq_one_letter_code
_entity_poly.pdbx_strand_id
1 'polypeptide(L)'
;MKLENTESIFSELAELVAESQADELEVKHKLPMAREEYIKQKTLSLIADLEKEHKKTLKSMEEARKILLADLENLPEVEREHHAKELLIAMDRLSRNVEMEQVTAATSWQKFLGLSNETLIWIYKLGFQFFEHKDNEKALSLFLMLAMLNPLVSDYWIALGFAQKGLSLEAAAINSFSSASFLNSDNPTPIYQSAEIYLHLGEFDKALLELEALAEIIERQKLDALKPQFELLFNKTKNKQTS
;
A
#
# COMPACT_ATOMS: atom_id res chain seq x y z
N MET A 1 -3.02 21.15 -9.56
CA MET A 1 -1.92 20.43 -10.25
C MET A 1 -2.36 20.28 -11.70
N LYS A 2 -1.64 20.88 -12.66
CA LYS A 2 -1.99 20.72 -14.06
C LYS A 2 -1.78 19.26 -14.43
N LEU A 3 -2.81 18.61 -14.95
CA LEU A 3 -2.78 17.22 -15.44
C LEU A 3 -1.64 16.95 -16.45
N GLU A 4 -1.20 17.98 -17.15
CA GLU A 4 -0.11 17.94 -18.14
C GLU A 4 1.24 17.41 -17.59
N ASN A 5 1.58 17.66 -16.32
CA ASN A 5 2.85 17.22 -15.74
C ASN A 5 2.82 15.75 -15.28
N THR A 6 1.64 15.25 -14.93
CA THR A 6 1.47 13.83 -14.48
C THR A 6 1.50 12.89 -15.69
N GLU A 7 0.93 13.31 -16.84
CA GLU A 7 0.95 12.53 -18.07
C GLU A 7 2.39 12.37 -18.61
N SER A 8 3.23 13.42 -18.51
CA SER A 8 4.64 13.36 -18.90
C SER A 8 5.44 12.38 -18.04
N ILE A 9 5.26 12.43 -16.70
CA ILE A 9 5.95 11.52 -15.78
C ILE A 9 5.54 10.07 -16.00
N PHE A 10 4.25 9.80 -16.20
CA PHE A 10 3.76 8.45 -16.48
C PHE A 10 4.31 7.92 -17.81
N SER A 11 4.42 8.79 -18.84
CA SER A 11 4.99 8.43 -20.13
C SER A 11 6.46 8.02 -19.99
N GLU A 12 7.27 8.83 -19.34
CA GLU A 12 8.71 8.57 -19.15
C GLU A 12 8.95 7.28 -18.34
N LEU A 13 8.24 7.09 -17.23
CA LEU A 13 8.36 5.88 -16.42
C LEU A 13 7.91 4.63 -17.17
N ALA A 14 6.80 4.71 -17.91
CA ALA A 14 6.29 3.59 -18.66
C ALA A 14 7.23 3.19 -19.82
N GLU A 15 7.88 4.17 -20.46
CA GLU A 15 8.87 3.92 -21.51
C GLU A 15 10.11 3.20 -20.96
N LEU A 16 10.67 3.68 -19.84
CA LEU A 16 11.81 3.04 -19.16
C LEU A 16 11.52 1.58 -18.77
N VAL A 17 10.33 1.33 -18.22
CA VAL A 17 9.93 -0.03 -17.84
C VAL A 17 9.74 -0.92 -19.06
N ALA A 18 9.13 -0.38 -20.13
CA ALA A 18 8.91 -1.13 -21.37
C ALA A 18 10.24 -1.48 -22.07
N GLU A 19 11.21 -0.57 -22.07
CA GLU A 19 12.56 -0.81 -22.58
C GLU A 19 13.27 -1.90 -21.80
N SER A 20 13.28 -1.82 -20.48
CA SER A 20 13.89 -2.83 -19.61
C SER A 20 13.29 -4.21 -19.82
N GLN A 21 11.96 -4.31 -19.98
CA GLN A 21 11.30 -5.59 -20.27
C GLN A 21 11.60 -6.11 -21.67
N ALA A 22 11.73 -5.21 -22.66
CA ALA A 22 12.12 -5.60 -24.02
C ALA A 22 13.55 -6.20 -24.02
N ASP A 23 14.49 -5.58 -23.33
CA ASP A 23 15.87 -6.06 -23.23
C ASP A 23 15.94 -7.46 -22.56
N GLU A 24 15.16 -7.68 -21.50
CA GLU A 24 15.09 -8.97 -20.83
C GLU A 24 14.53 -10.08 -21.75
N LEU A 25 13.48 -9.78 -22.52
CA LEU A 25 12.87 -10.71 -23.46
C LEU A 25 13.76 -10.96 -24.69
N GLU A 26 14.50 -9.97 -25.15
CA GLU A 26 15.44 -10.12 -26.27
C GLU A 26 16.60 -11.06 -25.89
N VAL A 27 17.18 -10.88 -24.71
CA VAL A 27 18.21 -11.79 -24.16
C VAL A 27 17.70 -13.24 -24.08
N LYS A 28 16.43 -13.44 -23.75
CA LYS A 28 15.79 -14.75 -23.68
C LYS A 28 15.30 -15.29 -25.03
N HIS A 29 15.48 -14.54 -26.14
CA HIS A 29 14.94 -14.86 -27.48
C HIS A 29 13.41 -15.09 -27.47
N LYS A 30 12.69 -14.33 -26.66
CA LYS A 30 11.23 -14.45 -26.45
C LYS A 30 10.44 -13.23 -26.87
N LEU A 31 11.05 -12.28 -27.59
CA LEU A 31 10.35 -11.09 -28.05
C LEU A 31 9.28 -11.47 -29.09
N PRO A 32 7.99 -11.17 -28.85
CA PRO A 32 6.89 -11.66 -29.69
C PRO A 32 6.73 -10.90 -31.02
N MET A 33 7.39 -9.74 -31.14
CA MET A 33 7.30 -8.83 -32.29
C MET A 33 8.58 -7.99 -32.41
N ALA A 34 8.62 -7.07 -33.38
CA ALA A 34 9.73 -6.13 -33.50
C ALA A 34 9.87 -5.29 -32.20
N ARG A 35 11.13 -5.06 -31.77
CA ARG A 35 11.44 -4.41 -30.49
C ARG A 35 10.73 -3.05 -30.33
N GLU A 36 10.77 -2.20 -31.36
CA GLU A 36 10.13 -0.89 -31.34
C GLU A 36 8.60 -0.98 -31.18
N GLU A 37 7.97 -1.92 -31.86
CA GLU A 37 6.52 -2.13 -31.76
C GLU A 37 6.14 -2.69 -30.39
N TYR A 38 6.96 -3.59 -29.80
CA TYR A 38 6.77 -4.09 -28.44
C TYR A 38 6.84 -2.97 -27.42
N ILE A 39 7.91 -2.14 -27.48
CA ILE A 39 8.09 -1.02 -26.55
C ILE A 39 6.88 -0.08 -26.64
N LYS A 40 6.48 0.30 -27.84
CA LYS A 40 5.34 1.20 -28.05
C LYS A 40 4.03 0.67 -27.47
N GLN A 41 3.69 -0.59 -27.78
CA GLN A 41 2.46 -1.20 -27.24
C GLN A 41 2.52 -1.36 -25.74
N LYS A 42 3.68 -1.74 -25.19
CA LYS A 42 3.87 -1.93 -23.74
C LYS A 42 3.80 -0.59 -23.01
N THR A 43 4.42 0.46 -23.52
CA THR A 43 4.34 1.81 -22.96
C THR A 43 2.90 2.29 -22.88
N LEU A 44 2.11 2.16 -23.95
CA LEU A 44 0.70 2.55 -23.97
C LEU A 44 -0.12 1.76 -22.92
N SER A 45 0.13 0.46 -22.79
CA SER A 45 -0.54 -0.36 -21.77
C SER A 45 -0.19 0.09 -20.35
N LEU A 46 1.09 0.36 -20.08
CA LEU A 46 1.56 0.81 -18.76
C LEU A 46 1.00 2.19 -18.41
N ILE A 47 0.94 3.12 -19.35
CA ILE A 47 0.31 4.44 -19.13
C ILE A 47 -1.16 4.27 -18.74
N ALA A 48 -1.92 3.44 -19.45
CA ALA A 48 -3.34 3.21 -19.15
C ALA A 48 -3.54 2.59 -17.77
N ASP A 49 -2.66 1.67 -17.35
CA ASP A 49 -2.69 1.06 -16.02
C ASP A 49 -2.35 2.07 -14.92
N LEU A 50 -1.32 2.91 -15.12
CA LEU A 50 -0.94 3.98 -14.19
C LEU A 50 -2.07 5.03 -14.03
N GLU A 51 -2.70 5.45 -15.11
CA GLU A 51 -3.83 6.37 -15.06
C GLU A 51 -5.03 5.77 -14.31
N LYS A 52 -5.30 4.49 -14.52
CA LYS A 52 -6.38 3.77 -13.82
C LYS A 52 -6.12 3.70 -12.32
N GLU A 53 -4.89 3.36 -11.90
CA GLU A 53 -4.53 3.31 -10.49
C GLU A 53 -4.50 4.72 -9.86
N HIS A 54 -4.06 5.73 -10.59
CA HIS A 54 -4.13 7.12 -10.14
C HIS A 54 -5.58 7.56 -9.87
N LYS A 55 -6.50 7.29 -10.81
CA LYS A 55 -7.94 7.60 -10.64
C LYS A 55 -8.53 6.87 -9.43
N LYS A 56 -8.14 5.63 -9.21
CA LYS A 56 -8.56 4.81 -8.06
C LYS A 56 -8.08 5.41 -6.73
N THR A 57 -6.81 5.81 -6.70
CA THR A 57 -6.21 6.48 -5.53
C THR A 57 -6.93 7.79 -5.21
N LEU A 58 -7.17 8.64 -6.21
CA LEU A 58 -7.92 9.89 -6.03
C LEU A 58 -9.34 9.65 -5.50
N LYS A 59 -10.03 8.63 -6.01
CA LYS A 59 -11.36 8.25 -5.52
C LYS A 59 -11.32 7.81 -4.05
N SER A 60 -10.34 7.00 -3.66
CA SER A 60 -10.16 6.57 -2.27
C SER A 60 -9.85 7.75 -1.34
N MET A 61 -9.03 8.70 -1.78
CA MET A 61 -8.72 9.92 -1.01
C MET A 61 -9.96 10.80 -0.81
N GLU A 62 -10.79 10.95 -1.85
CA GLU A 62 -12.04 11.71 -1.74
C GLU A 62 -13.04 11.00 -0.81
N GLU A 63 -13.10 9.67 -0.83
CA GLU A 63 -13.93 8.91 0.09
C GLU A 63 -13.44 9.05 1.54
N ALA A 64 -12.13 8.92 1.77
CA ALA A 64 -11.54 9.16 3.09
C ALA A 64 -11.90 10.56 3.62
N ARG A 65 -11.80 11.59 2.78
CA ARG A 65 -12.18 12.95 3.13
C ARG A 65 -13.65 13.06 3.58
N LYS A 66 -14.57 12.42 2.84
CA LYS A 66 -16.01 12.42 3.20
C LYS A 66 -16.25 11.73 4.53
N ILE A 67 -15.60 10.58 4.75
CA ILE A 67 -15.70 9.83 6.01
C ILE A 67 -15.23 10.68 7.18
N LEU A 68 -14.08 11.36 7.05
CA LEU A 68 -13.53 12.20 8.11
C LEU A 68 -14.46 13.37 8.43
N LEU A 69 -15.01 14.05 7.42
CA LEU A 69 -15.93 15.17 7.62
C LEU A 69 -17.23 14.72 8.31
N ALA A 70 -17.73 13.52 7.99
CA ALA A 70 -18.92 12.98 8.63
C ALA A 70 -18.65 12.55 10.09
N ASP A 71 -17.47 11.98 10.38
CA ASP A 71 -17.12 11.55 11.73
C ASP A 71 -16.82 12.71 12.68
N LEU A 72 -16.33 13.84 12.17
CA LEU A 72 -16.12 15.06 12.97
C LEU A 72 -17.34 15.46 13.81
N GLU A 73 -18.54 15.25 13.26
CA GLU A 73 -19.79 15.60 13.96
C GLU A 73 -20.05 14.72 15.19
N ASN A 74 -19.46 13.54 15.23
CA ASN A 74 -19.60 12.55 16.32
C ASN A 74 -18.58 12.75 17.44
N LEU A 75 -17.57 13.61 17.24
CA LEU A 75 -16.51 13.83 18.21
C LEU A 75 -16.93 14.81 19.33
N PRO A 76 -16.35 14.67 20.53
CA PRO A 76 -16.42 15.70 21.57
C PRO A 76 -15.95 17.06 21.03
N GLU A 77 -16.54 18.15 21.52
CA GLU A 77 -16.32 19.50 20.98
C GLU A 77 -14.85 19.89 20.86
N VAL A 78 -14.04 19.60 21.88
CA VAL A 78 -12.61 19.93 21.90
C VAL A 78 -11.83 19.17 20.82
N GLU A 79 -12.08 17.87 20.67
CA GLU A 79 -11.43 17.03 19.65
C GLU A 79 -11.90 17.45 18.25
N ARG A 80 -13.19 17.72 18.10
CA ARG A 80 -13.79 18.19 16.84
C ARG A 80 -13.17 19.50 16.38
N GLU A 81 -13.04 20.50 17.27
CA GLU A 81 -12.41 21.78 16.93
C GLU A 81 -10.94 21.61 16.51
N HIS A 82 -10.20 20.78 17.24
CA HIS A 82 -8.80 20.49 16.95
C HIS A 82 -8.64 19.87 15.55
N HIS A 83 -9.32 18.74 15.29
CA HIS A 83 -9.21 18.04 14.02
C HIS A 83 -9.78 18.82 12.84
N ALA A 84 -10.92 19.53 13.04
CA ALA A 84 -11.49 20.39 12.01
C ALA A 84 -10.53 21.51 11.59
N LYS A 85 -9.86 22.16 12.55
CA LYS A 85 -8.87 23.19 12.26
C LYS A 85 -7.70 22.66 11.44
N GLU A 86 -7.16 21.49 11.82
CA GLU A 86 -6.05 20.88 11.08
C GLU A 86 -6.45 20.46 9.66
N LEU A 87 -7.64 19.85 9.51
CA LEU A 87 -8.15 19.48 8.19
C LEU A 87 -8.38 20.71 7.29
N LEU A 88 -8.90 21.80 7.84
CA LEU A 88 -9.07 23.05 7.08
C LEU A 88 -7.72 23.63 6.62
N ILE A 89 -6.69 23.63 7.49
CA ILE A 89 -5.35 24.05 7.13
C ILE A 89 -4.76 23.15 6.04
N ALA A 90 -4.93 21.83 6.17
CA ALA A 90 -4.46 20.88 5.18
C ALA A 90 -5.13 21.08 3.82
N MET A 91 -6.44 21.30 3.80
CA MET A 91 -7.20 21.59 2.57
C MET A 91 -6.76 22.92 1.93
N ASP A 92 -6.55 23.97 2.72
CA ASP A 92 -6.04 25.26 2.22
C ASP A 92 -4.65 25.08 1.58
N ARG A 93 -3.74 24.33 2.24
CA ARG A 93 -2.41 24.04 1.70
C ARG A 93 -2.47 23.22 0.40
N LEU A 94 -3.35 22.23 0.31
CA LEU A 94 -3.55 21.45 -0.92
C LEU A 94 -4.16 22.26 -2.07
N SER A 95 -4.98 23.29 -1.75
CA SER A 95 -5.61 24.15 -2.77
C SER A 95 -4.64 25.17 -3.38
N ARG A 96 -3.57 25.50 -2.66
CA ARG A 96 -2.50 26.37 -3.18
C ARG A 96 -1.62 25.53 -4.09
N ASN A 97 -1.25 26.05 -5.26
CA ASN A 97 -0.28 25.38 -6.14
C ASN A 97 1.02 25.12 -5.35
N VAL A 98 1.15 23.91 -4.83
CA VAL A 98 2.35 23.49 -4.13
C VAL A 98 3.40 23.19 -5.20
N GLU A 99 4.50 23.95 -5.18
CA GLU A 99 5.68 23.53 -5.90
C GLU A 99 6.17 22.24 -5.23
N MET A 100 6.03 21.11 -5.93
CA MET A 100 6.40 19.76 -5.45
C MET A 100 7.86 19.70 -4.96
N GLU A 101 8.69 20.65 -5.37
CA GLU A 101 10.08 20.83 -4.89
C GLU A 101 10.17 21.10 -3.38
N GLN A 102 9.11 21.58 -2.75
CA GLN A 102 9.06 21.82 -1.30
C GLN A 102 8.77 20.56 -0.48
N VAL A 103 8.28 19.50 -1.12
CA VAL A 103 8.05 18.20 -0.47
C VAL A 103 9.25 17.30 -0.77
N THR A 104 10.31 17.47 0.01
CA THR A 104 11.50 16.61 -0.08
C THR A 104 11.19 15.21 0.49
N ALA A 105 11.97 14.20 0.11
CA ALA A 105 11.89 12.85 0.68
C ALA A 105 12.02 12.82 2.22
N ALA A 106 12.57 13.88 2.83
CA ALA A 106 12.71 14.04 4.27
C ALA A 106 11.46 14.66 4.95
N THR A 107 10.52 15.21 4.18
CA THR A 107 9.33 15.86 4.72
C THR A 107 8.09 15.04 4.37
N SER A 108 7.52 14.33 5.36
CA SER A 108 6.26 13.61 5.14
C SER A 108 5.14 14.60 4.77
N TRP A 109 4.17 14.15 3.98
CA TRP A 109 2.95 14.91 3.68
C TRP A 109 2.21 15.34 4.95
N GLN A 110 2.26 14.51 6.00
CA GLN A 110 1.74 14.87 7.32
C GLN A 110 2.29 16.22 7.82
N LYS A 111 3.62 16.37 7.81
CA LYS A 111 4.28 17.61 8.27
C LYS A 111 3.98 18.78 7.36
N PHE A 112 4.04 18.55 6.04
CA PHE A 112 3.73 19.59 5.05
C PHE A 112 2.30 20.11 5.21
N LEU A 113 1.32 19.23 5.45
CA LEU A 113 -0.08 19.59 5.63
C LEU A 113 -0.37 20.14 7.04
N GLY A 114 0.54 19.98 7.99
CA GLY A 114 0.39 20.47 9.38
C GLY A 114 -0.55 19.60 10.21
N LEU A 115 -0.61 18.30 9.88
CA LEU A 115 -1.42 17.34 10.64
C LEU A 115 -0.64 16.82 11.84
N SER A 116 -1.25 16.85 13.03
CA SER A 116 -0.66 16.31 14.26
C SER A 116 -0.71 14.78 14.28
N ASN A 117 0.06 14.19 15.19
CA ASN A 117 -0.02 12.74 15.43
C ASN A 117 -1.40 12.35 16.00
N GLU A 118 -2.02 13.21 16.79
CA GLU A 118 -3.36 13.03 17.35
C GLU A 118 -4.40 12.84 16.23
N THR A 119 -4.33 13.67 15.19
CA THR A 119 -5.22 13.56 14.03
C THR A 119 -4.95 12.27 13.24
N LEU A 120 -3.70 11.86 13.06
CA LEU A 120 -3.41 10.58 12.40
C LEU A 120 -3.88 9.37 13.24
N ILE A 121 -3.75 9.43 14.57
CA ILE A 121 -4.27 8.40 15.47
C ILE A 121 -5.81 8.31 15.40
N TRP A 122 -6.49 9.45 15.34
CA TRP A 122 -7.95 9.44 15.14
C TRP A 122 -8.32 8.78 13.81
N ILE A 123 -7.69 9.17 12.70
CA ILE A 123 -7.93 8.55 11.38
C ILE A 123 -7.68 7.04 11.42
N TYR A 124 -6.59 6.60 12.09
CA TYR A 124 -6.25 5.18 12.24
C TYR A 124 -7.31 4.41 13.02
N LYS A 125 -7.76 4.96 14.16
CA LYS A 125 -8.82 4.36 14.97
C LYS A 125 -10.13 4.23 14.21
N LEU A 126 -10.50 5.28 13.47
CA LEU A 126 -11.69 5.27 12.62
C LEU A 126 -11.60 4.22 11.52
N GLY A 127 -10.45 4.11 10.85
CA GLY A 127 -10.18 3.06 9.87
C GLY A 127 -10.31 1.66 10.47
N PHE A 128 -9.80 1.49 11.70
CA PHE A 128 -9.89 0.22 12.41
C PHE A 128 -11.33 -0.14 12.78
N GLN A 129 -12.15 0.82 13.20
CA GLN A 129 -13.59 0.60 13.46
C GLN A 129 -14.31 0.11 12.20
N PHE A 130 -14.10 0.73 11.03
CA PHE A 130 -14.67 0.23 9.78
C PHE A 130 -14.19 -1.19 9.44
N PHE A 131 -12.91 -1.48 9.65
CA PHE A 131 -12.36 -2.80 9.42
C PHE A 131 -13.01 -3.87 10.31
N GLU A 132 -13.20 -3.60 11.59
CA GLU A 132 -13.91 -4.50 12.53
C GLU A 132 -15.37 -4.76 12.11
N HIS A 133 -16.04 -3.75 11.56
CA HIS A 133 -17.40 -3.87 11.01
C HIS A 133 -17.44 -4.48 9.60
N LYS A 134 -16.30 -4.95 9.06
CA LYS A 134 -16.17 -5.53 7.71
C LYS A 134 -16.44 -4.56 6.56
N ASP A 135 -16.46 -3.25 6.82
CA ASP A 135 -16.49 -2.20 5.79
C ASP A 135 -15.06 -1.93 5.30
N ASN A 136 -14.52 -2.95 4.60
CA ASN A 136 -13.14 -2.92 4.14
C ASN A 136 -12.87 -1.83 3.09
N GLU A 137 -13.89 -1.34 2.37
CA GLU A 137 -13.73 -0.25 1.39
C GLU A 137 -13.43 1.07 2.09
N LYS A 138 -14.18 1.41 3.16
CA LYS A 138 -13.90 2.61 3.95
C LYS A 138 -12.60 2.49 4.73
N ALA A 139 -12.32 1.32 5.32
CA ALA A 139 -11.06 1.06 5.99
C ALA A 139 -9.87 1.25 5.04
N LEU A 140 -9.94 0.70 3.82
CA LEU A 140 -8.92 0.87 2.79
C LEU A 140 -8.68 2.34 2.46
N SER A 141 -9.75 3.14 2.30
CA SER A 141 -9.61 4.56 1.97
C SER A 141 -8.86 5.34 3.05
N LEU A 142 -9.17 5.08 4.34
CA LEU A 142 -8.51 5.73 5.47
C LEU A 142 -7.05 5.25 5.65
N PHE A 143 -6.80 3.96 5.55
CA PHE A 143 -5.44 3.43 5.69
C PHE A 143 -4.54 3.81 4.51
N LEU A 144 -5.08 3.89 3.29
CA LEU A 144 -4.34 4.42 2.14
C LEU A 144 -3.96 5.89 2.36
N MET A 145 -4.89 6.71 2.86
CA MET A 145 -4.62 8.10 3.22
C MET A 145 -3.48 8.19 4.24
N LEU A 146 -3.51 7.38 5.31
CA LEU A 146 -2.45 7.36 6.32
C LEU A 146 -1.08 6.96 5.75
N ALA A 147 -1.04 5.91 4.93
CA ALA A 147 0.19 5.47 4.28
C ALA A 147 0.77 6.54 3.33
N MET A 148 -0.07 7.33 2.68
CA MET A 148 0.37 8.46 1.87
C MET A 148 0.83 9.65 2.71
N LEU A 149 0.13 9.95 3.81
CA LEU A 149 0.49 11.06 4.70
C LEU A 149 1.82 10.83 5.41
N ASN A 150 2.07 9.60 5.86
CA ASN A 150 3.33 9.23 6.50
C ASN A 150 3.74 7.80 6.12
N PRO A 151 4.45 7.63 4.99
CA PRO A 151 4.81 6.33 4.46
C PRO A 151 5.84 5.57 5.29
N LEU A 152 6.44 6.19 6.30
CA LEU A 152 7.47 5.57 7.14
C LEU A 152 6.90 4.81 8.36
N VAL A 153 5.58 4.78 8.52
CA VAL A 153 4.90 4.06 9.60
C VAL A 153 4.47 2.68 9.11
N SER A 154 5.16 1.64 9.56
CA SER A 154 4.89 0.24 9.18
C SER A 154 3.44 -0.18 9.45
N ASP A 155 2.86 0.26 10.58
CA ASP A 155 1.49 -0.12 10.98
C ASP A 155 0.43 0.36 9.99
N TYR A 156 0.65 1.49 9.29
CA TYR A 156 -0.28 1.95 8.26
C TYR A 156 -0.32 1.03 7.05
N TRP A 157 0.85 0.50 6.65
CA TRP A 157 0.95 -0.48 5.57
C TRP A 157 0.37 -1.83 5.96
N ILE A 158 0.55 -2.26 7.23
CA ILE A 158 -0.09 -3.48 7.75
C ILE A 158 -1.60 -3.35 7.70
N ALA A 159 -2.16 -2.25 8.21
CA ALA A 159 -3.59 -2.00 8.21
C ALA A 159 -4.17 -1.94 6.79
N LEU A 160 -3.46 -1.25 5.87
CA LEU A 160 -3.82 -1.21 4.46
C LEU A 160 -3.82 -2.62 3.83
N GLY A 161 -2.80 -3.42 4.09
CA GLY A 161 -2.70 -4.80 3.62
C GLY A 161 -3.86 -5.67 4.09
N PHE A 162 -4.28 -5.53 5.35
CA PHE A 162 -5.46 -6.25 5.85
C PHE A 162 -6.76 -5.81 5.19
N ALA A 163 -6.98 -4.50 4.98
CA ALA A 163 -8.16 -4.01 4.27
C ALA A 163 -8.20 -4.50 2.82
N GLN A 164 -7.04 -4.48 2.13
CA GLN A 164 -6.89 -5.01 0.77
C GLN A 164 -7.16 -6.52 0.71
N LYS A 165 -6.60 -7.30 1.65
CA LYS A 165 -6.88 -8.73 1.78
C LYS A 165 -8.37 -9.01 1.99
N GLY A 166 -9.05 -8.21 2.82
CA GLY A 166 -10.48 -8.29 3.05
C GLY A 166 -11.35 -7.99 1.82
N LEU A 167 -10.78 -7.33 0.81
CA LEU A 167 -11.40 -7.06 -0.50
C LEU A 167 -10.91 -8.01 -1.61
N SER A 168 -10.16 -9.05 -1.27
CA SER A 168 -9.54 -9.98 -2.23
C SER A 168 -8.65 -9.27 -3.26
N LEU A 169 -7.94 -8.24 -2.81
CA LEU A 169 -6.94 -7.51 -3.60
C LEU A 169 -5.54 -8.05 -3.26
N GLU A 170 -5.32 -9.34 -3.52
CA GLU A 170 -4.16 -10.12 -3.04
C GLU A 170 -2.81 -9.48 -3.44
N ALA A 171 -2.65 -9.09 -4.70
CA ALA A 171 -1.40 -8.47 -5.18
C ALA A 171 -1.12 -7.13 -4.47
N ALA A 172 -2.14 -6.30 -4.26
CA ALA A 172 -1.99 -5.05 -3.53
C ALA A 172 -1.67 -5.29 -2.05
N ALA A 173 -2.30 -6.29 -1.43
CA ALA A 173 -2.03 -6.67 -0.04
C ALA A 173 -0.59 -7.13 0.16
N ILE A 174 -0.05 -7.97 -0.74
CA ILE A 174 1.36 -8.40 -0.72
C ILE A 174 2.29 -7.18 -0.79
N ASN A 175 2.03 -6.24 -1.70
CA ASN A 175 2.85 -5.02 -1.80
C ASN A 175 2.82 -4.19 -0.51
N SER A 176 1.65 -4.05 0.11
CA SER A 176 1.52 -3.34 1.38
C SER A 176 2.26 -4.06 2.52
N PHE A 177 2.13 -5.38 2.62
CA PHE A 177 2.88 -6.17 3.61
C PHE A 177 4.38 -6.15 3.36
N SER A 178 4.84 -6.17 2.11
CA SER A 178 6.26 -6.01 1.76
C SER A 178 6.81 -4.65 2.19
N SER A 179 6.04 -3.57 1.98
CA SER A 179 6.40 -2.23 2.47
C SER A 179 6.50 -2.19 3.98
N ALA A 180 5.57 -2.85 4.68
CA ALA A 180 5.59 -2.94 6.13
C ALA A 180 6.82 -3.72 6.66
N SER A 181 7.16 -4.84 6.04
CA SER A 181 8.35 -5.65 6.38
C SER A 181 9.65 -4.90 6.12
N PHE A 182 9.71 -4.12 5.05
CA PHE A 182 10.88 -3.28 4.77
C PHE A 182 11.10 -2.22 5.86
N LEU A 183 10.02 -1.62 6.37
CA LEU A 183 10.08 -0.59 7.41
C LEU A 183 10.33 -1.18 8.80
N ASN A 184 9.86 -2.37 9.06
CA ASN A 184 10.03 -3.08 10.34
C ASN A 184 10.21 -4.58 10.09
N SER A 185 11.44 -4.98 9.78
CA SER A 185 11.80 -6.37 9.49
C SER A 185 11.66 -7.32 10.68
N ASP A 186 11.44 -6.78 11.87
CA ASP A 186 11.27 -7.57 13.09
C ASP A 186 9.79 -7.93 13.35
N ASN A 187 8.85 -7.34 12.64
CA ASN A 187 7.44 -7.65 12.77
C ASN A 187 7.07 -8.90 11.97
N PRO A 188 6.67 -10.02 12.62
CA PRO A 188 6.32 -11.26 11.91
C PRO A 188 5.01 -11.17 11.12
N THR A 189 4.13 -10.22 11.48
CA THR A 189 2.75 -10.15 10.95
C THR A 189 2.70 -10.00 9.43
N PRO A 190 3.40 -9.04 8.80
CA PRO A 190 3.29 -8.87 7.34
C PRO A 190 3.84 -10.07 6.58
N ILE A 191 4.91 -10.69 7.05
CA ILE A 191 5.52 -11.88 6.41
C ILE A 191 4.56 -13.07 6.50
N TYR A 192 3.96 -13.30 7.69
CA TYR A 192 2.95 -14.34 7.86
C TYR A 192 1.77 -14.14 6.90
N GLN A 193 1.26 -12.91 6.78
CA GLN A 193 0.14 -12.59 5.90
C GLN A 193 0.49 -12.77 4.42
N SER A 194 1.69 -12.41 4.00
CA SER A 194 2.18 -12.67 2.63
C SER A 194 2.25 -14.16 2.33
N ALA A 195 2.78 -14.96 3.26
CA ALA A 195 2.83 -16.42 3.11
C ALA A 195 1.43 -17.05 2.96
N GLU A 196 0.45 -16.61 3.76
CA GLU A 196 -0.94 -17.07 3.62
C GLU A 196 -1.53 -16.73 2.25
N ILE A 197 -1.29 -15.52 1.74
CA ILE A 197 -1.79 -15.10 0.43
C ILE A 197 -1.12 -15.93 -0.68
N TYR A 198 0.21 -16.10 -0.66
CA TYR A 198 0.90 -16.92 -1.63
C TYR A 198 0.42 -18.38 -1.63
N LEU A 199 0.18 -18.96 -0.44
CA LEU A 199 -0.42 -20.29 -0.34
C LEU A 199 -1.82 -20.35 -0.95
N HIS A 200 -2.64 -19.31 -0.75
CA HIS A 200 -3.97 -19.23 -1.35
C HIS A 200 -3.93 -19.15 -2.88
N LEU A 201 -2.96 -18.40 -3.41
CA LEU A 201 -2.73 -18.25 -4.86
C LEU A 201 -2.08 -19.49 -5.50
N GLY A 202 -1.67 -20.49 -4.72
CA GLY A 202 -0.94 -21.67 -5.23
C GLY A 202 0.53 -21.40 -5.56
N GLU A 203 1.06 -20.25 -5.13
CA GLU A 203 2.46 -19.87 -5.34
C GLU A 203 3.34 -20.43 -4.20
N PHE A 204 3.44 -21.76 -4.13
CA PHE A 204 4.02 -22.47 -2.98
C PHE A 204 5.48 -22.12 -2.73
N ASP A 205 6.28 -21.92 -3.77
CA ASP A 205 7.70 -21.55 -3.62
C ASP A 205 7.86 -20.20 -2.94
N LYS A 206 7.03 -19.21 -3.30
CA LYS A 206 7.02 -17.89 -2.65
C LYS A 206 6.52 -17.99 -1.21
N ALA A 207 5.46 -18.78 -0.97
CA ALA A 207 4.97 -19.02 0.38
C ALA A 207 6.05 -19.62 1.29
N LEU A 208 6.84 -20.59 0.80
CA LEU A 208 7.93 -21.19 1.56
C LEU A 208 9.06 -20.20 1.84
N LEU A 209 9.41 -19.34 0.89
CA LEU A 209 10.42 -18.30 1.08
C LEU A 209 10.02 -17.33 2.22
N GLU A 210 8.76 -16.87 2.24
CA GLU A 210 8.24 -16.04 3.32
C GLU A 210 8.26 -16.79 4.67
N LEU A 211 7.92 -18.08 4.66
CA LEU A 211 7.92 -18.90 5.88
C LEU A 211 9.34 -19.14 6.41
N GLU A 212 10.35 -19.27 5.55
CA GLU A 212 11.75 -19.35 5.97
C GLU A 212 12.18 -18.06 6.67
N ALA A 213 11.86 -16.88 6.10
CA ALA A 213 12.13 -15.60 6.73
C ALA A 213 11.38 -15.45 8.08
N LEU A 214 10.13 -15.94 8.14
CA LEU A 214 9.36 -15.93 9.38
C LEU A 214 9.97 -16.82 10.46
N ALA A 215 10.50 -18.00 10.11
CA ALA A 215 11.17 -18.90 11.04
C ALA A 215 12.38 -18.22 11.69
N GLU A 216 13.19 -17.50 10.91
CA GLU A 216 14.34 -16.75 11.44
C GLU A 216 13.93 -15.68 12.46
N ILE A 217 12.82 -14.97 12.20
CA ILE A 217 12.29 -13.96 13.14
C ILE A 217 11.80 -14.63 14.41
N ILE A 218 11.05 -15.73 14.31
CA ILE A 218 10.54 -16.48 15.47
C ILE A 218 11.68 -16.96 16.37
N GLU A 219 12.74 -17.50 15.78
CA GLU A 219 13.90 -17.96 16.55
C GLU A 219 14.68 -16.80 17.18
N ARG A 220 14.99 -15.78 16.41
CA ARG A 220 15.77 -14.61 16.85
C ARG A 220 15.09 -13.87 18.00
N GLN A 221 13.77 -13.72 17.94
CA GLN A 221 12.99 -13.00 18.93
C GLN A 221 12.37 -13.89 20.02
N LYS A 222 12.55 -15.21 19.92
CA LYS A 222 11.98 -16.21 20.84
C LYS A 222 10.45 -16.11 20.93
N LEU A 223 9.78 -15.99 19.78
CA LEU A 223 8.33 -15.86 19.66
C LEU A 223 7.67 -17.25 19.70
N ASP A 224 7.88 -18.02 20.78
CA ASP A 224 7.39 -19.40 20.91
C ASP A 224 5.86 -19.52 20.73
N ALA A 225 5.10 -18.49 21.07
CA ALA A 225 3.65 -18.47 20.88
C ALA A 225 3.21 -18.52 19.41
N LEU A 226 4.07 -18.13 18.46
CA LEU A 226 3.78 -18.18 17.03
C LEU A 226 4.15 -19.51 16.38
N LYS A 227 4.97 -20.35 17.03
CA LYS A 227 5.42 -21.63 16.47
C LYS A 227 4.29 -22.55 16.01
N PRO A 228 3.20 -22.76 16.77
CA PRO A 228 2.12 -23.63 16.32
C PRO A 228 1.44 -23.16 15.05
N GLN A 229 1.22 -21.84 14.91
CA GLN A 229 0.60 -21.25 13.71
C GLN A 229 1.55 -21.33 12.51
N PHE A 230 2.83 -21.07 12.72
CA PHE A 230 3.89 -21.23 11.71
C PHE A 230 3.95 -22.68 11.21
N GLU A 231 4.06 -23.68 12.10
CA GLU A 231 4.14 -25.09 11.74
C GLU A 231 2.91 -25.57 10.96
N LEU A 232 1.72 -25.12 11.35
CA LEU A 232 0.48 -25.42 10.62
C LEU A 232 0.53 -24.90 9.18
N LEU A 233 0.93 -23.64 9.00
CA LEU A 233 1.01 -23.01 7.68
C LEU A 233 2.10 -23.65 6.82
N PHE A 234 3.28 -23.89 7.40
CA PHE A 234 4.42 -24.53 6.73
C PHE A 234 4.09 -25.94 6.23
N ASN A 235 3.51 -26.79 7.09
CA ASN A 235 3.11 -28.14 6.72
C ASN A 235 2.02 -28.15 5.65
N LYS A 236 1.05 -27.24 5.75
CA LYS A 236 0.01 -27.08 4.73
C LYS A 236 0.59 -26.68 3.37
N THR A 237 1.58 -25.78 3.36
CA THR A 237 2.26 -25.35 2.13
C THR A 237 3.03 -26.49 1.50
N LYS A 238 3.85 -27.22 2.27
CA LYS A 238 4.61 -28.38 1.79
C LYS A 238 3.72 -29.49 1.22
N ASN A 239 2.65 -29.83 1.91
CA ASN A 239 1.75 -30.89 1.46
C ASN A 239 1.07 -30.53 0.12
N LYS A 240 0.74 -29.25 -0.09
CA LYS A 240 0.13 -28.81 -1.37
C LYS A 240 1.15 -28.67 -2.51
N GLN A 241 2.40 -28.39 -2.21
CA GLN A 241 3.47 -28.34 -3.22
C GLN A 241 3.77 -29.74 -3.81
N THR A 242 3.58 -30.79 -3.02
CA THR A 242 3.89 -32.18 -3.41
C THR A 242 2.70 -32.94 -4.00
N SER A 243 1.51 -32.33 -4.02
CA SER A 243 0.25 -32.93 -4.54
C SER A 243 -0.04 -32.49 -5.96
#